data_95ffc2ed0251fd7012793239d4151244
#
_entry.id   95ffc2ed0251fd7012793239d4151244
#
_cell.length_a   1.000
_cell.length_b   1.000
_cell.length_c   1.000
_cell.angle_alpha   90.00
_cell.angle_beta   90.00
_cell.angle_gamma   90.00
#
_symmetry.space_group_name_H-M   'P 1'
#
loop_
_entity.id
_entity.type
_entity.pdbx_description
1 polymer ?
#
loop_
_entity_poly.entity_id
_entity_poly.type
_entity_poly.pdbx_seq_one_letter_code
_entity_poly.pdbx_strand_id
1 'polypeptide(L)'
;NPVIYFDEFDKVSEHKGKEINGILTHILDEQQNNKYQDNYLSNINIDLSKVFFVIAFNDINKINPIVLDRMKIIKIKNPSIEDKIIIAKDKLVPNILKEFKFDCHLSKELLIYIINEKIQKEDGVRKMKQALEKIFNKLNYLLLVGKKIELNKEFIDNTLITQESNDYQMMYI
;
A
#
# COMPACT_ATOMS: atom_id res chain seq x y z
N ASN A 1 24.50 0.47 8.65
CA ASN A 1 24.05 -0.43 7.57
C ASN A 1 22.78 0.15 6.97
N PRO A 2 22.84 0.80 5.80
CA PRO A 2 21.68 1.34 5.15
C PRO A 2 20.76 0.23 4.63
N VAL A 3 19.46 0.55 4.56
CA VAL A 3 18.45 -0.27 3.88
C VAL A 3 18.06 0.46 2.60
N ILE A 4 18.14 -0.22 1.47
CA ILE A 4 17.67 0.28 0.18
C ILE A 4 16.40 -0.50 -0.19
N TYR A 5 15.30 0.24 -0.38
CA TYR A 5 13.99 -0.31 -0.71
C TYR A 5 13.58 0.07 -2.13
N PHE A 6 13.29 -0.93 -2.95
CA PHE A 6 12.71 -0.77 -4.28
C PHE A 6 11.26 -1.21 -4.26
N ASP A 7 10.34 -0.30 -4.55
CA ASP A 7 8.91 -0.60 -4.62
C ASP A 7 8.44 -0.77 -6.07
N GLU A 8 7.40 -1.59 -6.26
CA GLU A 8 6.78 -1.84 -7.55
C GLU A 8 7.79 -2.22 -8.66
N PHE A 9 8.78 -3.02 -8.32
CA PHE A 9 9.87 -3.35 -9.22
C PHE A 9 9.43 -4.07 -10.51
N ASP A 10 8.29 -4.76 -10.48
CA ASP A 10 7.64 -5.37 -11.64
C ASP A 10 7.07 -4.36 -12.66
N LYS A 11 7.06 -3.06 -12.32
CA LYS A 11 6.59 -1.97 -13.21
C LYS A 11 7.71 -1.24 -13.94
N VAL A 12 8.94 -1.66 -13.75
CA VAL A 12 10.08 -1.10 -14.49
C VAL A 12 9.88 -1.37 -15.99
N SER A 13 9.93 -0.31 -16.80
CA SER A 13 9.73 -0.41 -18.24
C SER A 13 10.76 -1.33 -18.89
N GLU A 14 10.36 -2.11 -19.89
CA GLU A 14 11.24 -3.04 -20.61
C GLU A 14 12.50 -2.35 -21.18
N HIS A 15 12.39 -1.09 -21.60
CA HIS A 15 13.49 -0.34 -22.17
C HIS A 15 14.61 -0.04 -21.14
N LYS A 16 14.26 0.27 -19.89
CA LYS A 16 15.23 0.49 -18.79
C LYS A 16 15.51 -0.78 -17.99
N GLY A 17 14.70 -1.81 -18.16
CA GLY A 17 14.79 -3.05 -17.40
C GLY A 17 16.11 -3.78 -17.58
N LYS A 18 16.67 -3.77 -18.80
CA LYS A 18 17.97 -4.42 -19.08
C LYS A 18 19.12 -3.76 -18.32
N GLU A 19 19.15 -2.43 -18.31
CA GLU A 19 20.17 -1.66 -17.60
C GLU A 19 20.04 -1.84 -16.08
N ILE A 20 18.83 -1.68 -15.55
CA ILE A 20 18.55 -1.85 -14.11
C ILE A 20 18.84 -3.27 -13.65
N ASN A 21 18.46 -4.29 -14.41
CA ASN A 21 18.76 -5.68 -14.09
C ASN A 21 20.27 -5.95 -14.11
N GLY A 22 21.02 -5.33 -15.01
CA GLY A 22 22.49 -5.39 -15.03
C GLY A 22 23.06 -4.82 -13.73
N ILE A 23 22.64 -3.63 -13.32
CA ILE A 23 23.09 -2.99 -12.07
C ILE A 23 22.74 -3.88 -10.87
N LEU A 24 21.50 -4.35 -10.77
CA LEU A 24 21.06 -5.20 -9.66
C LEU A 24 21.85 -6.51 -9.57
N THR A 25 22.18 -7.11 -10.71
CA THR A 25 22.99 -8.32 -10.74
C THR A 25 24.35 -8.10 -10.05
N HIS A 26 24.95 -6.92 -10.19
CA HIS A 26 26.22 -6.57 -9.54
C HIS A 26 26.04 -6.20 -8.07
N ILE A 27 25.06 -5.36 -7.73
CA ILE A 27 24.92 -4.88 -6.35
C ILE A 27 24.34 -5.93 -5.39
N LEU A 28 23.60 -6.91 -5.90
CA LEU A 28 23.08 -8.04 -5.12
C LEU A 28 24.07 -9.22 -5.01
N ASP A 29 25.18 -9.17 -5.73
CA ASP A 29 26.20 -10.23 -5.69
C ASP A 29 27.19 -9.94 -4.55
N GLU A 30 27.23 -10.80 -3.53
CA GLU A 30 28.11 -10.66 -2.36
C GLU A 30 29.59 -10.62 -2.71
N GLN A 31 30.00 -11.20 -3.85
CA GLN A 31 31.40 -11.20 -4.29
C GLN A 31 31.81 -9.91 -5.01
N GLN A 32 30.85 -9.14 -5.54
CA GLN A 32 31.10 -7.98 -6.37
C GLN A 32 30.66 -6.66 -5.75
N ASN A 33 29.70 -6.69 -4.83
CA ASN A 33 29.06 -5.49 -4.27
C ASN A 33 29.98 -4.63 -3.40
N ASN A 34 31.13 -5.13 -2.98
CA ASN A 34 32.13 -4.37 -2.20
C ASN A 34 32.99 -3.44 -3.05
N LYS A 35 32.90 -3.52 -4.38
CA LYS A 35 33.66 -2.73 -5.35
C LYS A 35 32.74 -2.16 -6.45
N TYR A 36 31.53 -1.81 -6.08
CA TYR A 36 30.60 -1.22 -7.05
C TYR A 36 31.11 0.12 -7.56
N GLN A 37 31.12 0.31 -8.86
CA GLN A 37 31.46 1.55 -9.54
C GLN A 37 30.25 2.12 -10.26
N ASP A 38 29.94 3.36 -9.96
CA ASP A 38 28.91 4.12 -10.68
C ASP A 38 29.47 4.61 -12.03
N ASN A 39 28.63 4.64 -13.05
CA ASN A 39 29.02 5.07 -14.39
C ASN A 39 29.52 6.54 -14.46
N TYR A 40 29.09 7.40 -13.54
CA TYR A 40 29.51 8.80 -13.45
C TYR A 40 30.70 8.99 -12.53
N LEU A 41 30.87 8.10 -11.56
CA LEU A 41 31.94 8.14 -10.56
C LEU A 41 32.90 6.92 -10.73
N SER A 42 33.33 6.67 -11.96
CA SER A 42 34.09 5.47 -12.36
C SER A 42 35.42 5.27 -11.60
N ASN A 43 35.94 6.30 -10.95
CA ASN A 43 37.19 6.23 -10.18
C ASN A 43 36.95 5.97 -8.68
N ILE A 44 35.69 5.83 -8.25
CA ILE A 44 35.34 5.65 -6.85
C ILE A 44 34.67 4.27 -6.69
N ASN A 45 35.28 3.42 -5.86
CA ASN A 45 34.66 2.18 -5.44
C ASN A 45 33.73 2.44 -4.26
N ILE A 46 32.48 2.02 -4.38
CA ILE A 46 31.48 2.10 -3.33
C ILE A 46 31.30 0.69 -2.74
N ASP A 47 31.49 0.58 -1.43
CA ASP A 47 31.27 -0.69 -0.72
C ASP A 47 29.80 -0.82 -0.33
N LEU A 48 29.07 -1.70 -1.01
CA LEU A 48 27.67 -2.02 -0.75
C LEU A 48 27.49 -3.35 0.02
N SER A 49 28.57 -3.97 0.49
CA SER A 49 28.52 -5.27 1.17
C SER A 49 27.71 -5.27 2.47
N LYS A 50 27.51 -4.11 3.09
CA LYS A 50 26.72 -3.93 4.33
C LYS A 50 25.35 -3.34 4.09
N VAL A 51 24.93 -3.17 2.84
CA VAL A 51 23.61 -2.68 2.48
C VAL A 51 22.61 -3.84 2.53
N PHE A 52 21.46 -3.59 3.15
CA PHE A 52 20.34 -4.52 3.12
C PHE A 52 19.36 -4.08 2.03
N PHE A 53 19.20 -4.91 1.00
CA PHE A 53 18.31 -4.64 -0.12
C PHE A 53 16.94 -5.28 0.12
N VAL A 54 15.88 -4.53 -0.06
CA VAL A 54 14.49 -5.01 -0.05
C VAL A 54 13.84 -4.62 -1.37
N ILE A 55 13.30 -5.61 -2.09
CA ILE A 55 12.66 -5.41 -3.38
C ILE A 55 11.22 -5.91 -3.28
N ALA A 56 10.24 -5.02 -3.47
CA ALA A 56 8.84 -5.36 -3.48
C ALA A 56 8.30 -5.41 -4.91
N PHE A 57 7.52 -6.44 -5.22
CA PHE A 57 6.87 -6.63 -6.51
C PHE A 57 5.59 -7.46 -6.36
N ASN A 58 4.67 -7.33 -7.31
CA ASN A 58 3.41 -8.06 -7.32
C ASN A 58 3.46 -9.29 -8.26
N ASP A 59 4.16 -9.17 -9.38
CA ASP A 59 4.24 -10.22 -10.40
C ASP A 59 5.69 -10.71 -10.55
N ILE A 60 5.94 -11.90 -10.02
CA ILE A 60 7.26 -12.56 -10.08
C ILE A 60 7.69 -12.86 -11.53
N ASN A 61 6.74 -13.09 -12.45
CA ASN A 61 7.05 -13.43 -13.83
C ASN A 61 7.67 -12.27 -14.61
N LYS A 62 7.53 -11.03 -14.10
CA LYS A 62 8.13 -9.83 -14.68
C LYS A 62 9.53 -9.54 -14.18
N ILE A 63 10.00 -10.29 -13.19
CA ILE A 63 11.33 -10.10 -12.62
C ILE A 63 12.33 -10.99 -13.34
N ASN A 64 13.50 -10.43 -13.63
CA ASN A 64 14.57 -11.19 -14.27
C ASN A 64 15.00 -12.38 -13.39
N PRO A 65 15.03 -13.61 -13.91
CA PRO A 65 15.42 -14.80 -13.17
C PRO A 65 16.81 -14.69 -12.51
N ILE A 66 17.77 -14.03 -13.16
CA ILE A 66 19.12 -13.82 -12.63
C ILE A 66 19.10 -12.95 -11.36
N VAL A 67 18.20 -11.98 -11.29
CA VAL A 67 17.99 -11.14 -10.11
C VAL A 67 17.28 -11.95 -9.02
N LEU A 68 16.27 -12.76 -9.39
CA LEU A 68 15.55 -13.63 -8.44
C LEU A 68 16.47 -14.63 -7.75
N ASP A 69 17.42 -15.21 -8.47
CA ASP A 69 18.38 -16.20 -7.92
C ASP A 69 19.29 -15.60 -6.82
N ARG A 70 19.41 -14.27 -6.77
CA ARG A 70 20.20 -13.56 -5.76
C ARG A 70 19.40 -13.06 -4.58
N MET A 71 18.11 -13.34 -4.55
CA MET A 71 17.19 -12.84 -3.53
C MET A 71 16.51 -13.99 -2.78
N LYS A 72 16.22 -13.75 -1.50
CA LYS A 72 15.31 -14.59 -0.73
C LYS A 72 13.88 -14.11 -0.92
N ILE A 73 13.05 -14.93 -1.55
CA ILE A 73 11.65 -14.58 -1.83
C ILE A 73 10.79 -14.86 -0.59
N ILE A 74 10.06 -13.85 -0.13
CA ILE A 74 9.07 -13.94 0.94
C ILE A 74 7.70 -13.63 0.34
N LYS A 75 6.81 -14.62 0.31
CA LYS A 75 5.43 -14.44 -0.16
C LYS A 75 4.56 -13.93 0.97
N ILE A 76 3.94 -12.78 0.77
CA ILE A 76 2.96 -12.19 1.68
C ILE A 76 1.57 -12.62 1.20
N LYS A 77 0.82 -13.29 2.08
CA LYS A 77 -0.57 -13.68 1.78
C LYS A 77 -1.50 -12.50 1.94
N ASN A 78 -2.56 -12.48 1.11
CA ASN A 78 -3.64 -11.52 1.28
C ASN A 78 -4.37 -11.79 2.60
N PRO A 79 -4.75 -10.75 3.36
CA PRO A 79 -5.48 -10.91 4.61
C PRO A 79 -6.88 -11.52 4.36
N SER A 80 -7.27 -12.47 5.20
CA SER A 80 -8.63 -13.00 5.23
C SER A 80 -9.64 -11.92 5.68
N ILE A 81 -10.94 -12.22 5.59
CA ILE A 81 -11.97 -11.30 6.09
C ILE A 81 -11.80 -11.09 7.60
N GLU A 82 -11.48 -12.15 8.35
CA GLU A 82 -11.20 -12.07 9.79
C GLU A 82 -9.99 -11.19 10.07
N ASP A 83 -8.90 -11.36 9.32
CA ASP A 83 -7.71 -10.52 9.46
C ASP A 83 -8.03 -9.05 9.14
N LYS A 84 -8.81 -8.78 8.09
CA LYS A 84 -9.26 -7.43 7.75
C LYS A 84 -10.06 -6.79 8.87
N ILE A 85 -10.94 -7.54 9.53
CA ILE A 85 -11.72 -7.04 10.68
C ILE A 85 -10.79 -6.69 11.85
N ILE A 86 -9.82 -7.55 12.16
CA ILE A 86 -8.83 -7.30 13.22
C ILE A 86 -8.01 -6.06 12.89
N ILE A 87 -7.48 -5.96 11.68
CA ILE A 87 -6.71 -4.79 11.22
C ILE A 87 -7.56 -3.51 11.30
N ALA A 88 -8.84 -3.58 10.90
CA ALA A 88 -9.73 -2.43 10.98
C ALA A 88 -9.91 -1.97 12.43
N LYS A 89 -10.23 -2.89 13.35
CA LYS A 89 -10.50 -2.58 14.76
C LYS A 89 -9.27 -2.12 15.51
N ASP A 90 -8.16 -2.81 15.34
CA ASP A 90 -6.98 -2.62 16.19
C ASP A 90 -6.03 -1.53 15.65
N LYS A 91 -6.10 -1.24 14.37
CA LYS A 91 -5.17 -0.30 13.72
C LYS A 91 -5.86 0.83 12.97
N LEU A 92 -6.74 0.53 12.00
CA LEU A 92 -7.25 1.57 11.11
C LEU A 92 -8.19 2.52 11.83
N VAL A 93 -9.22 2.01 12.50
CA VAL A 93 -10.21 2.84 13.22
C VAL A 93 -9.54 3.67 14.33
N PRO A 94 -8.71 3.11 15.23
CA PRO A 94 -8.04 3.92 16.24
C PRO A 94 -7.12 5.00 15.64
N ASN A 95 -6.40 4.70 14.55
CA ASN A 95 -5.52 5.69 13.93
C ASN A 95 -6.31 6.83 13.30
N ILE A 96 -7.43 6.55 12.63
CA ILE A 96 -8.31 7.57 12.05
C ILE A 96 -8.93 8.42 13.17
N LEU A 97 -9.43 7.81 14.24
CA LEU A 97 -10.08 8.51 15.33
C LEU A 97 -9.12 9.38 16.18
N LYS A 98 -7.82 9.09 16.18
CA LYS A 98 -6.82 9.97 16.82
C LYS A 98 -6.80 11.39 16.23
N GLU A 99 -7.18 11.55 14.97
CA GLU A 99 -7.25 12.86 14.32
C GLU A 99 -8.51 13.63 14.70
N PHE A 100 -9.52 12.94 15.25
CA PHE A 100 -10.81 13.50 15.61
C PHE A 100 -10.98 13.54 17.14
N LYS A 101 -11.74 14.52 17.62
CA LYS A 101 -12.00 14.70 19.06
C LYS A 101 -13.31 14.00 19.50
N PHE A 102 -13.59 12.82 18.95
CA PHE A 102 -14.75 12.03 19.37
C PHE A 102 -14.42 10.53 19.33
N ASP A 103 -15.12 9.79 20.18
CA ASP A 103 -15.06 8.33 20.20
C ASP A 103 -16.23 7.76 19.41
N CYS A 104 -15.93 6.77 18.58
CA CYS A 104 -16.93 6.04 17.80
C CYS A 104 -16.60 4.56 17.79
N HIS A 105 -17.60 3.76 18.04
CA HIS A 105 -17.47 2.30 17.98
C HIS A 105 -18.11 1.78 16.68
N LEU A 106 -17.30 1.13 15.84
CA LEU A 106 -17.79 0.47 14.65
C LEU A 106 -18.03 -1.01 14.95
N SER A 107 -19.28 -1.46 14.83
CA SER A 107 -19.63 -2.84 15.13
C SER A 107 -19.02 -3.82 14.11
N LYS A 108 -18.88 -5.09 14.52
CA LYS A 108 -18.36 -6.14 13.64
C LYS A 108 -19.24 -6.33 12.41
N GLU A 109 -20.55 -6.24 12.59
CA GLU A 109 -21.54 -6.38 11.52
C GLU A 109 -21.39 -5.29 10.44
N LEU A 110 -21.16 -4.05 10.86
CA LEU A 110 -20.93 -2.93 9.93
C LEU A 110 -19.58 -3.08 9.21
N LEU A 111 -18.54 -3.57 9.87
CA LEU A 111 -17.26 -3.86 9.22
C LEU A 111 -17.40 -4.95 8.16
N ILE A 112 -18.09 -6.04 8.46
CA ILE A 112 -18.38 -7.13 7.51
C ILE A 112 -19.18 -6.57 6.32
N TYR A 113 -20.18 -5.73 6.59
CA TYR A 113 -20.97 -5.08 5.55
C TYR A 113 -20.11 -4.22 4.62
N ILE A 114 -19.23 -3.40 5.18
CA ILE A 114 -18.30 -2.57 4.39
C ILE A 114 -17.39 -3.45 3.52
N ILE A 115 -16.82 -4.50 4.10
CA ILE A 115 -15.88 -5.39 3.39
C ILE A 115 -16.58 -6.11 2.24
N ASN A 116 -17.76 -6.68 2.46
CA ASN A 116 -18.42 -7.52 1.48
C ASN A 116 -19.14 -6.70 0.40
N GLU A 117 -19.79 -5.61 0.77
CA GLU A 117 -20.71 -4.88 -0.12
C GLU A 117 -20.05 -3.65 -0.77
N LYS A 118 -19.07 -3.03 -0.08
CA LYS A 118 -18.49 -1.76 -0.55
C LYS A 118 -17.06 -1.88 -1.08
N ILE A 119 -16.31 -2.92 -0.64
CA ILE A 119 -14.90 -3.07 -0.97
C ILE A 119 -14.67 -4.37 -1.78
N GLN A 120 -15.65 -4.74 -2.60
CA GLN A 120 -15.54 -5.95 -3.42
C GLN A 120 -14.22 -5.99 -4.21
N LYS A 121 -13.56 -7.17 -4.21
CA LYS A 121 -12.36 -7.47 -5.00
C LYS A 121 -11.09 -6.71 -4.57
N GLU A 122 -10.95 -6.35 -3.29
CA GLU A 122 -9.66 -5.87 -2.78
C GLU A 122 -8.88 -6.99 -2.12
N ASP A 123 -7.67 -7.23 -2.60
CA ASP A 123 -6.75 -8.20 -2.02
C ASP A 123 -6.11 -7.70 -0.72
N GLY A 124 -5.92 -6.39 -0.58
CA GLY A 124 -5.33 -5.75 0.59
C GLY A 124 -6.34 -5.06 1.51
N VAL A 125 -5.88 -3.97 2.13
CA VAL A 125 -6.66 -3.14 3.08
C VAL A 125 -6.71 -1.65 2.68
N ARG A 126 -6.16 -1.27 1.52
CA ARG A 126 -6.07 0.14 1.09
C ARG A 126 -7.44 0.75 0.86
N LYS A 127 -8.31 0.08 0.10
CA LYS A 127 -9.68 0.55 -0.15
C LYS A 127 -10.51 0.58 1.13
N MET A 128 -10.31 -0.42 2.01
CA MET A 128 -10.95 -0.44 3.32
C MET A 128 -10.55 0.77 4.17
N LYS A 129 -9.25 1.11 4.21
CA LYS A 129 -8.77 2.31 4.88
C LYS A 129 -9.43 3.57 4.31
N GLN A 130 -9.44 3.73 2.99
CA GLN A 130 -10.08 4.87 2.32
C GLN A 130 -11.59 4.95 2.59
N ALA A 131 -12.29 3.82 2.62
CA ALA A 131 -13.71 3.78 2.94
C ALA A 131 -13.98 4.22 4.38
N LEU A 132 -13.19 3.71 5.34
CA LEU A 132 -13.28 4.12 6.75
C LEU A 132 -12.96 5.60 6.93
N GLU A 133 -11.93 6.12 6.29
CA GLU A 133 -11.60 7.55 6.30
C GLU A 133 -12.76 8.41 5.79
N LYS A 134 -13.38 8.02 4.67
CA LYS A 134 -14.56 8.73 4.14
C LYS A 134 -15.74 8.73 5.12
N ILE A 135 -16.04 7.58 5.73
CA ILE A 135 -17.12 7.42 6.71
C ILE A 135 -16.87 8.32 7.92
N PHE A 136 -15.69 8.26 8.51
CA PHE A 136 -15.38 9.02 9.73
C PHE A 136 -15.23 10.52 9.45
N ASN A 137 -14.69 10.93 8.31
CA ASN A 137 -14.64 12.33 7.88
C ASN A 137 -16.06 12.92 7.76
N LYS A 138 -17.00 12.21 7.11
CA LYS A 138 -18.38 12.65 6.99
C LYS A 138 -19.09 12.70 8.34
N LEU A 139 -18.86 11.70 9.18
CA LEU A 139 -19.41 11.67 10.53
C LEU A 139 -18.89 12.85 11.36
N ASN A 140 -17.60 13.12 11.35
CA ASN A 140 -16.98 14.25 12.04
C ASN A 140 -17.55 15.59 11.57
N TYR A 141 -17.66 15.78 10.24
CA TYR A 141 -18.28 17.00 9.69
C TYR A 141 -19.70 17.21 10.21
N LEU A 142 -20.52 16.15 10.21
CA LEU A 142 -21.92 16.27 10.65
C LEU A 142 -22.04 16.52 12.16
N LEU A 143 -21.16 15.94 12.97
CA LEU A 143 -21.08 16.23 14.41
C LEU A 143 -20.69 17.69 14.67
N LEU A 144 -19.74 18.24 13.91
CA LEU A 144 -19.34 19.65 14.02
C LEU A 144 -20.46 20.62 13.65
N VAL A 145 -21.34 20.22 12.72
CA VAL A 145 -22.56 21.00 12.35
C VAL A 145 -23.70 20.78 13.34
N GLY A 146 -23.51 20.03 14.42
CA GLY A 146 -24.49 19.81 15.47
C GLY A 146 -25.57 18.78 15.11
N LYS A 147 -25.38 17.96 14.09
CA LYS A 147 -26.31 16.89 13.73
C LYS A 147 -25.99 15.63 14.52
N LYS A 148 -26.97 15.09 15.24
CA LYS A 148 -26.90 13.76 15.85
C LYS A 148 -27.14 12.73 14.75
N ILE A 149 -26.15 11.86 14.50
CA ILE A 149 -26.25 10.82 13.49
C ILE A 149 -25.83 9.49 14.12
N GLU A 150 -26.59 8.49 13.80
CA GLU A 150 -26.29 7.11 14.15
C GLU A 150 -25.55 6.44 13.00
N LEU A 151 -24.42 5.78 13.30
CA LEU A 151 -23.66 5.04 12.34
C LEU A 151 -24.37 3.71 12.03
N ASN A 152 -25.08 3.67 10.91
CA ASN A 152 -25.84 2.52 10.42
C ASN A 152 -25.53 2.24 8.94
N LYS A 153 -26.12 1.17 8.40
CA LYS A 153 -25.91 0.78 6.99
C LYS A 153 -26.33 1.88 6.01
N GLU A 154 -27.43 2.54 6.26
CA GLU A 154 -27.94 3.63 5.41
C GLU A 154 -26.95 4.80 5.35
N PHE A 155 -26.37 5.17 6.49
CA PHE A 155 -25.33 6.21 6.53
C PHE A 155 -24.08 5.79 5.72
N ILE A 156 -23.67 4.52 5.83
CA ILE A 156 -22.54 3.96 5.07
C ILE A 156 -22.85 3.99 3.58
N ASP A 157 -24.04 3.57 3.17
CA ASP A 157 -24.47 3.59 1.77
C ASP A 157 -24.44 5.00 1.20
N ASN A 158 -25.05 5.96 1.89
CA ASN A 158 -25.08 7.37 1.50
C ASN A 158 -23.69 8.04 1.50
N THR A 159 -22.72 7.43 2.17
CA THR A 159 -21.33 7.94 2.22
C THR A 159 -20.44 7.29 1.17
N LEU A 160 -20.63 6.00 0.95
CA LEU A 160 -19.84 5.18 0.03
C LEU A 160 -20.62 4.88 -1.27
N ILE A 161 -21.56 5.74 -1.67
CA ILE A 161 -22.18 5.65 -3.01
C ILE A 161 -21.02 5.64 -4.01
N THR A 162 -20.80 4.51 -4.62
CA THR A 162 -19.80 4.31 -5.68
C THR A 162 -20.19 5.20 -6.83
N GLN A 163 -19.30 6.07 -7.25
CA GLN A 163 -19.38 6.79 -8.50
C GLN A 163 -19.28 5.79 -9.66
N GLU A 164 -20.34 5.05 -9.94
CA GLU A 164 -20.47 4.31 -11.20
C GLU A 164 -21.16 5.13 -12.30
N SER A 165 -21.42 6.39 -12.04
CA SER A 165 -21.93 7.30 -13.08
C SER A 165 -21.69 8.74 -12.68
N ASN A 166 -20.51 9.26 -13.00
CA ASN A 166 -20.40 10.64 -13.47
C ASN A 166 -18.94 10.88 -13.91
N ASP A 167 -18.77 11.01 -15.21
CA ASP A 167 -17.64 11.68 -15.84
C ASP A 167 -17.53 13.11 -15.32
N TYR A 168 -16.86 13.29 -14.18
CA TYR A 168 -16.37 14.60 -13.81
C TYR A 168 -15.05 14.79 -14.55
N GLN A 169 -15.09 15.55 -15.65
CA GLN A 169 -13.93 16.26 -16.14
C GLN A 169 -13.34 17.04 -14.96
N MET A 170 -12.20 16.59 -14.45
CA MET A 170 -11.41 17.40 -13.53
C MET A 170 -10.90 18.60 -14.33
N MET A 171 -11.52 19.76 -14.15
CA MET A 171 -10.87 21.01 -14.47
C MET A 171 -9.77 21.25 -13.42
N TYR A 172 -8.55 21.12 -13.83
CA TYR A 172 -7.43 21.68 -13.08
C TYR A 172 -7.48 23.21 -13.27
N ILE A 173 -7.65 23.93 -12.16
CA ILE A 173 -7.38 25.35 -12.07
C ILE A 173 -5.99 25.52 -11.45
#